data_30ce1ba5b85bd29146c7db563a2c9289
#
_entry.id   30ce1ba5b85bd29146c7db563a2c9289
#
_cell.length_a   1.000
_cell.length_b   1.000
_cell.length_c   1.000
_cell.angle_alpha   90.00
_cell.angle_beta   90.00
_cell.angle_gamma   90.00
#
_symmetry.space_group_name_H-M   'P 1'
#
loop_
_entity.id
_entity.type
_entity.pdbx_description
1 polymer ?
#
loop_
_entity_poly.entity_id
_entity_poly.type
_entity_poly.pdbx_seq_one_letter_code
_entity_poly.pdbx_strand_id
1 'polypeptide(L)'
;MIDPRTPILVGCGQITDFAGKASSARSQVAFCTEVARVALGDAAASIGVEALGRKIDSVAVLEFFSDVSPRFASPFGRCSNPPKSVANRLNAASRQLLYTHSGGNMPQYLVNRFSEEIANGETELALICGAELLRSTQNARKAGLKIDWNEDPGGEPTRIGDKRFGFSDEEARHELRAAIHFYPLLENAIRNGLKRDVGSHMTAMGRLFERLAAVAKDNPLATRREGYSAERLATISDDNRWICFPYPRLMNANAIIDQAAAVLVTSVEKARKWGIPQERWVFLHGCADGIDTWVVSEREHLDASPAIKGCARIALDMAGKTVADVAAFDLYSCFPSAVEVAMKEIGIADDDPRPISVTGGLPFFGGPGNNYVTHSIAEMMNVVRRKPGSFGMVTANGNYLTKHSAGLYSTEPTEGPWRREDPKKFQAELDARPRQRVNTKPSGTGTIETYCVAYGRDAPEKAYILGRLDGSGDRFVAMAGNEPALLADMLTVEQLGRRVVVSEQGGRNVFRPRQ
;
A
#
# COMPACT_ATOMS: atom_id res chain seq x y z
N MET A 1 -19.21 18.53 -25.06
CA MET A 1 -17.87 18.30 -25.68
C MET A 1 -16.88 18.11 -24.53
N ILE A 2 -16.04 17.06 -24.56
CA ILE A 2 -15.07 16.82 -23.46
C ILE A 2 -14.00 17.91 -23.52
N ASP A 3 -13.65 18.48 -22.37
CA ASP A 3 -12.57 19.47 -22.26
C ASP A 3 -11.25 18.86 -22.77
N PRO A 4 -10.53 19.53 -23.68
CA PRO A 4 -9.28 19.02 -24.26
C PRO A 4 -8.19 18.71 -23.24
N ARG A 5 -8.18 19.40 -22.09
CA ARG A 5 -7.20 19.22 -21.01
C ARG A 5 -7.62 18.18 -19.97
N THR A 6 -8.80 17.58 -20.12
CA THR A 6 -9.22 16.51 -19.20
C THR A 6 -8.15 15.42 -19.14
N PRO A 7 -7.62 15.10 -17.94
CA PRO A 7 -6.65 14.03 -17.77
C PRO A 7 -7.33 12.66 -17.91
N ILE A 8 -6.66 11.76 -18.61
CA ILE A 8 -7.12 10.38 -18.83
C ILE A 8 -5.95 9.41 -18.71
N LEU A 9 -6.20 8.23 -18.15
CA LEU A 9 -5.30 7.11 -18.23
C LEU A 9 -5.56 6.38 -19.56
N VAL A 10 -4.49 6.10 -20.30
CA VAL A 10 -4.64 5.59 -21.68
C VAL A 10 -3.95 4.25 -21.90
N GLY A 11 -2.99 3.89 -21.07
CA GLY A 11 -2.26 2.64 -21.17
C GLY A 11 -1.91 2.09 -19.82
N CYS A 12 -1.97 0.77 -19.69
CA CYS A 12 -1.55 0.06 -18.48
C CYS A 12 -0.77 -1.21 -18.83
N GLY A 13 0.17 -1.56 -17.97
CA GLY A 13 0.97 -2.77 -18.12
C GLY A 13 1.18 -3.44 -16.77
N GLN A 14 1.12 -4.77 -16.76
CA GLN A 14 1.41 -5.59 -15.59
C GLN A 14 2.20 -6.82 -16.01
N ILE A 15 3.22 -7.20 -15.25
CA ILE A 15 3.99 -8.42 -15.46
C ILE A 15 4.22 -9.10 -14.11
N THR A 16 3.99 -10.42 -14.06
CA THR A 16 4.42 -11.29 -12.97
C THR A 16 5.37 -12.35 -13.51
N ASP A 17 6.60 -12.39 -13.01
CA ASP A 17 7.54 -13.47 -13.31
C ASP A 17 7.40 -14.59 -12.27
N PHE A 18 6.61 -15.60 -12.63
CA PHE A 18 6.36 -16.75 -11.76
C PHE A 18 7.58 -17.66 -11.60
N ALA A 19 8.46 -17.67 -12.57
CA ALA A 19 9.61 -18.57 -12.56
C ALA A 19 10.68 -18.08 -11.58
N GLY A 20 10.91 -16.76 -11.50
CA GLY A 20 11.94 -16.19 -10.65
C GLY A 20 13.30 -16.84 -10.85
N LYS A 21 13.64 -17.22 -12.11
CA LYS A 21 14.86 -17.98 -12.40
C LYS A 21 16.09 -17.13 -12.15
N ALA A 22 17.05 -17.67 -11.42
CA ALA A 22 18.33 -17.03 -11.16
C ALA A 22 19.06 -16.63 -12.46
N SER A 23 19.02 -17.48 -13.48
CA SER A 23 19.70 -17.27 -14.77
C SER A 23 19.11 -16.16 -15.65
N SER A 24 17.87 -15.73 -15.38
CA SER A 24 17.19 -14.64 -16.08
C SER A 24 16.97 -13.42 -15.20
N ALA A 25 17.71 -13.31 -14.10
CA ALA A 25 17.60 -12.17 -13.19
C ALA A 25 17.99 -10.88 -13.91
N ARG A 26 17.03 -9.95 -13.97
CA ARG A 26 17.20 -8.60 -14.57
C ARG A 26 17.17 -7.54 -13.48
N SER A 27 17.68 -6.34 -13.76
CA SER A 27 17.58 -5.23 -12.81
C SER A 27 16.16 -4.66 -12.74
N GLN A 28 15.83 -3.98 -11.65
CA GLN A 28 14.53 -3.32 -11.48
C GLN A 28 14.25 -2.31 -12.59
N VAL A 29 15.26 -1.53 -13.02
CA VAL A 29 15.08 -0.55 -14.12
C VAL A 29 14.83 -1.22 -15.47
N ALA A 30 15.43 -2.39 -15.72
CA ALA A 30 15.13 -3.17 -16.91
C ALA A 30 13.67 -3.68 -16.88
N PHE A 31 13.21 -4.13 -15.71
CA PHE A 31 11.84 -4.62 -15.54
C PHE A 31 10.80 -3.49 -15.61
N CYS A 32 11.12 -2.30 -15.05
CA CYS A 32 10.31 -1.09 -15.24
C CYS A 32 10.19 -0.72 -16.73
N THR A 33 11.29 -0.82 -17.49
CA THR A 33 11.27 -0.52 -18.93
C THR A 33 10.42 -1.52 -19.71
N GLU A 34 10.51 -2.81 -19.37
CA GLU A 34 9.72 -3.86 -20.00
C GLU A 34 8.22 -3.62 -19.79
N VAL A 35 7.80 -3.37 -18.55
CA VAL A 35 6.38 -3.12 -18.26
C VAL A 35 5.88 -1.78 -18.82
N ALA A 36 6.76 -0.77 -18.91
CA ALA A 36 6.42 0.49 -19.58
C ALA A 36 6.12 0.29 -21.08
N ARG A 37 6.87 -0.59 -21.77
CA ARG A 37 6.54 -0.95 -23.16
C ARG A 37 5.21 -1.69 -23.26
N VAL A 38 4.84 -2.52 -22.30
CA VAL A 38 3.50 -3.14 -22.24
C VAL A 38 2.42 -2.06 -22.14
N ALA A 39 2.60 -1.07 -21.25
CA ALA A 39 1.65 0.04 -21.10
C ALA A 39 1.55 0.90 -22.36
N LEU A 40 2.67 1.17 -23.05
CA LEU A 40 2.69 1.86 -24.33
C LEU A 40 1.96 1.08 -25.43
N GLY A 41 2.11 -0.24 -25.44
CA GLY A 41 1.36 -1.13 -26.34
C GLY A 41 -0.14 -1.15 -26.07
N ASP A 42 -0.55 -1.16 -24.78
CA ASP A 42 -1.96 -1.12 -24.38
C ASP A 42 -2.65 0.17 -24.79
N ALA A 43 -1.94 1.30 -24.83
CA ALA A 43 -2.48 2.57 -25.32
C ALA A 43 -2.92 2.53 -26.79
N ALA A 44 -2.42 1.57 -27.58
CA ALA A 44 -2.77 1.33 -28.98
C ALA A 44 -2.74 2.60 -29.86
N ALA A 45 -1.81 3.52 -29.58
CA ALA A 45 -1.68 4.78 -30.33
C ALA A 45 -1.31 4.53 -31.79
N SER A 46 -1.98 5.21 -32.72
CA SER A 46 -1.76 5.04 -34.17
C SER A 46 -0.34 5.46 -34.61
N ILE A 47 0.32 6.32 -33.81
CA ILE A 47 1.71 6.71 -34.06
C ILE A 47 2.72 5.60 -33.70
N GLY A 48 2.26 4.50 -33.05
CA GLY A 48 3.07 3.36 -32.65
C GLY A 48 3.81 3.53 -31.32
N VAL A 49 4.22 2.40 -30.74
CA VAL A 49 4.81 2.30 -29.39
C VAL A 49 6.06 3.16 -29.23
N GLU A 50 7.00 3.07 -30.17
CA GLU A 50 8.27 3.81 -30.11
C GLU A 50 8.09 5.32 -30.24
N ALA A 51 7.14 5.76 -31.10
CA ALA A 51 6.84 7.17 -31.26
C ALA A 51 6.11 7.74 -30.06
N LEU A 52 5.21 6.96 -29.45
CA LEU A 52 4.54 7.35 -28.20
C LEU A 52 5.54 7.40 -27.03
N GLY A 53 6.46 6.44 -26.95
CA GLY A 53 7.51 6.42 -25.94
C GLY A 53 8.35 7.71 -25.93
N ARG A 54 8.71 8.22 -27.12
CA ARG A 54 9.41 9.50 -27.26
C ARG A 54 8.61 10.74 -26.84
N LYS A 55 7.28 10.61 -26.64
CA LYS A 55 6.42 11.71 -26.15
C LYS A 55 6.36 11.80 -24.63
N ILE A 56 6.88 10.81 -23.91
CA ILE A 56 6.90 10.82 -22.45
C ILE A 56 7.78 11.99 -21.99
N ASP A 57 7.17 12.99 -21.38
CA ASP A 57 7.87 14.16 -20.86
C ASP A 57 8.03 14.15 -19.34
N SER A 58 7.36 13.21 -18.66
CA SER A 58 7.46 12.99 -17.21
C SER A 58 7.55 11.49 -16.89
N VAL A 59 8.63 11.09 -16.21
CA VAL A 59 8.83 9.70 -15.74
C VAL A 59 8.90 9.68 -14.23
N ALA A 60 8.01 8.93 -13.60
CA ALA A 60 8.05 8.65 -12.17
C ALA A 60 8.29 7.15 -11.92
N VAL A 61 9.35 6.83 -11.20
CA VAL A 61 9.63 5.47 -10.73
C VAL A 61 9.37 5.37 -9.24
N LEU A 62 8.62 4.34 -8.82
CA LEU A 62 8.37 4.04 -7.42
C LEU A 62 9.67 3.53 -6.78
N GLU A 63 10.01 4.03 -5.59
CA GLU A 63 11.21 3.62 -4.88
C GLU A 63 11.25 2.10 -4.70
N PHE A 64 12.33 1.49 -5.14
CA PHE A 64 12.55 0.07 -5.00
C PHE A 64 12.79 -0.30 -3.53
N PHE A 65 12.29 -1.45 -3.12
CA PHE A 65 12.48 -1.92 -1.75
C PHE A 65 13.96 -2.06 -1.38
N SER A 66 14.80 -2.37 -2.37
CA SER A 66 16.26 -2.44 -2.22
C SER A 66 16.89 -1.09 -1.81
N ASP A 67 16.24 0.03 -2.10
CA ASP A 67 16.74 1.37 -1.80
C ASP A 67 16.17 1.96 -0.49
N VAL A 68 15.11 1.32 0.07
CA VAL A 68 14.44 1.79 1.30
C VAL A 68 15.34 1.65 2.53
N SER A 69 16.09 0.56 2.62
CA SER A 69 17.00 0.36 3.74
C SER A 69 18.14 -0.62 3.40
N PRO A 70 19.28 -0.54 4.11
CA PRO A 70 20.39 -1.49 3.95
C PRO A 70 19.99 -2.96 4.10
N ARG A 71 18.95 -3.25 4.90
CA ARG A 71 18.44 -4.62 5.10
C ARG A 71 17.94 -5.26 3.81
N PHE A 72 17.42 -4.47 2.88
CA PHE A 72 16.85 -4.92 1.61
C PHE A 72 17.78 -4.65 0.43
N ALA A 73 18.96 -4.07 0.67
CA ALA A 73 19.90 -3.71 -0.38
C ALA A 73 20.20 -4.90 -1.30
N SER A 74 20.20 -4.64 -2.60
CA SER A 74 20.55 -5.64 -3.58
C SER A 74 22.04 -5.98 -3.48
N PRO A 75 22.44 -7.27 -3.47
CA PRO A 75 23.84 -7.66 -3.51
C PRO A 75 24.47 -7.45 -4.89
N PHE A 76 23.68 -7.07 -5.89
CA PHE A 76 24.08 -6.95 -7.29
C PHE A 76 24.26 -5.49 -7.74
N GLY A 77 24.20 -4.54 -6.84
CA GLY A 77 24.30 -3.11 -7.13
C GLY A 77 22.95 -2.42 -7.34
N ARG A 78 22.98 -1.17 -7.78
CA ARG A 78 21.81 -0.30 -7.94
C ARG A 78 21.98 0.69 -9.09
N CYS A 79 20.87 1.23 -9.59
CA CYS A 79 20.87 2.38 -10.48
C CYS A 79 20.85 3.69 -9.67
N SER A 80 21.72 4.65 -9.99
CA SER A 80 21.79 5.95 -9.30
C SER A 80 20.57 6.84 -9.62
N ASN A 81 20.01 6.74 -10.82
CA ASN A 81 18.89 7.55 -11.29
C ASN A 81 17.89 6.69 -12.09
N PRO A 82 17.05 5.89 -11.41
CA PRO A 82 16.11 4.98 -12.07
C PRO A 82 15.19 5.64 -13.11
N PRO A 83 14.54 6.79 -12.86
CA PRO A 83 13.68 7.41 -13.87
C PRO A 83 14.43 7.83 -15.12
N LYS A 84 15.69 8.30 -15.00
CA LYS A 84 16.51 8.63 -16.16
C LYS A 84 16.91 7.40 -16.96
N SER A 85 17.26 6.30 -16.29
CA SER A 85 17.55 5.04 -16.95
C SER A 85 16.35 4.53 -17.75
N VAL A 86 15.15 4.56 -17.17
CA VAL A 86 13.90 4.18 -17.87
C VAL A 86 13.64 5.11 -19.05
N ALA A 87 13.76 6.43 -18.88
CA ALA A 87 13.57 7.42 -19.95
C ALA A 87 14.53 7.16 -21.13
N ASN A 88 15.82 6.97 -20.85
CA ASN A 88 16.85 6.68 -21.86
C ASN A 88 16.51 5.41 -22.66
N ARG A 89 16.09 4.34 -21.99
CA ARG A 89 15.71 3.05 -22.62
C ARG A 89 14.44 3.12 -23.46
N LEU A 90 13.59 4.14 -23.24
CA LEU A 90 12.39 4.44 -24.02
C LEU A 90 12.63 5.54 -25.07
N ASN A 91 13.86 6.07 -25.18
CA ASN A 91 14.22 7.23 -26.02
C ASN A 91 13.36 8.46 -25.72
N ALA A 92 12.96 8.64 -24.46
CA ALA A 92 12.15 9.75 -23.99
C ALA A 92 13.01 10.93 -23.54
N ALA A 93 12.74 12.13 -24.06
CA ALA A 93 13.39 13.37 -23.64
C ALA A 93 12.62 14.02 -22.48
N SER A 94 12.52 13.29 -21.36
CA SER A 94 11.69 13.68 -20.24
C SER A 94 12.25 14.88 -19.47
N ARG A 95 11.37 15.86 -19.18
CA ARG A 95 11.68 17.07 -18.39
C ARG A 95 11.64 16.80 -16.89
N GLN A 96 10.73 15.91 -16.46
CA GLN A 96 10.58 15.52 -15.08
C GLN A 96 11.05 14.08 -14.88
N LEU A 97 11.97 13.88 -13.95
CA LEU A 97 12.52 12.58 -13.59
C LEU A 97 12.33 12.40 -12.08
N LEU A 98 11.23 11.74 -11.69
CA LEU A 98 10.80 11.63 -10.32
C LEU A 98 11.13 10.23 -9.77
N TYR A 99 11.72 10.17 -8.59
CA TYR A 99 11.91 8.95 -7.82
C TYR A 99 11.28 9.13 -6.45
N THR A 100 10.31 8.29 -6.10
CA THR A 100 9.53 8.52 -4.88
C THR A 100 10.34 8.24 -3.62
N HIS A 101 9.89 8.76 -2.49
CA HIS A 101 10.15 8.16 -1.18
C HIS A 101 9.18 7.00 -0.93
N SER A 102 9.55 6.09 -0.01
CA SER A 102 8.78 4.90 0.29
C SER A 102 7.34 5.19 0.71
N GLY A 103 6.40 4.48 0.12
CA GLY A 103 4.97 4.53 0.44
C GLY A 103 4.11 3.85 -0.61
N GLY A 104 3.30 2.89 -0.20
CA GLY A 104 2.35 2.24 -1.09
C GLY A 104 1.22 3.16 -1.58
N ASN A 105 1.09 4.37 -1.01
CA ASN A 105 0.19 5.41 -1.50
C ASN A 105 0.73 6.12 -2.76
N MET A 106 2.03 6.04 -3.02
CA MET A 106 2.68 6.87 -4.04
C MET A 106 2.17 6.66 -5.47
N PRO A 107 1.78 5.46 -5.93
CA PRO A 107 1.24 5.34 -7.28
C PRO A 107 -0.02 6.17 -7.51
N GLN A 108 -0.99 6.09 -6.58
CA GLN A 108 -2.22 6.88 -6.69
C GLN A 108 -1.95 8.38 -6.50
N TYR A 109 -1.09 8.74 -5.55
CA TYR A 109 -0.63 10.12 -5.38
C TYR A 109 -0.06 10.71 -6.68
N LEU A 110 0.77 9.93 -7.41
CA LEU A 110 1.33 10.36 -8.69
C LEU A 110 0.27 10.50 -9.79
N VAL A 111 -0.71 9.60 -9.85
CA VAL A 111 -1.85 9.76 -10.77
C VAL A 111 -2.60 11.06 -10.47
N ASN A 112 -2.90 11.34 -9.19
CA ASN A 112 -3.58 12.55 -8.77
C ASN A 112 -2.79 13.81 -9.18
N ARG A 113 -1.49 13.81 -8.90
CA ARG A 113 -0.59 14.91 -9.23
C ARG A 113 -0.47 15.13 -10.74
N PHE A 114 -0.16 14.08 -11.51
CA PHE A 114 -0.02 14.23 -12.95
C PHE A 114 -1.33 14.60 -13.64
N SER A 115 -2.48 14.15 -13.10
CA SER A 115 -3.78 14.60 -13.59
C SER A 115 -3.97 16.11 -13.43
N GLU A 116 -3.53 16.68 -12.32
CA GLU A 116 -3.55 18.13 -12.09
C GLU A 116 -2.56 18.87 -13.01
N GLU A 117 -1.32 18.39 -13.14
CA GLU A 117 -0.33 18.97 -14.05
C GLU A 117 -0.78 18.95 -15.52
N ILE A 118 -1.46 17.86 -15.95
CA ILE A 118 -2.03 17.72 -17.30
C ILE A 118 -3.19 18.70 -17.50
N ALA A 119 -4.10 18.82 -16.52
CA ALA A 119 -5.21 19.78 -16.59
C ALA A 119 -4.70 21.22 -16.65
N ASN A 120 -3.59 21.53 -16.01
CA ASN A 120 -2.91 22.82 -16.07
C ASN A 120 -2.06 23.02 -17.35
N GLY A 121 -1.83 21.96 -18.13
CA GLY A 121 -0.98 22.02 -19.34
C GLY A 121 0.52 21.98 -19.06
N GLU A 122 0.91 21.52 -17.87
CA GLU A 122 2.30 21.44 -17.41
C GLU A 122 2.98 20.14 -17.83
N THR A 123 2.21 19.06 -18.02
CA THR A 123 2.68 17.73 -18.45
C THR A 123 1.84 17.23 -19.63
N GLU A 124 2.47 16.63 -20.66
CA GLU A 124 1.77 16.08 -21.82
C GLU A 124 1.51 14.58 -21.72
N LEU A 125 2.52 13.80 -21.33
CA LEU A 125 2.45 12.35 -21.15
C LEU A 125 3.33 11.91 -19.99
N ALA A 126 2.69 11.48 -18.91
CA ALA A 126 3.37 10.93 -17.75
C ALA A 126 3.39 9.40 -17.77
N LEU A 127 4.55 8.83 -17.44
CA LEU A 127 4.74 7.42 -17.14
C LEU A 127 4.96 7.26 -15.64
N ILE A 128 4.16 6.41 -15.01
CA ILE A 128 4.32 5.95 -13.63
C ILE A 128 4.64 4.46 -13.70
N CYS A 129 5.77 4.01 -13.15
CA CYS A 129 6.14 2.61 -13.14
C CYS A 129 6.91 2.20 -11.88
N GLY A 130 6.92 0.92 -11.59
CA GLY A 130 7.70 0.32 -10.53
C GLY A 130 7.86 -1.18 -10.73
N ALA A 131 8.84 -1.76 -10.02
CA ALA A 131 9.15 -3.18 -10.10
C ALA A 131 9.78 -3.68 -8.81
N GLU A 132 9.46 -4.91 -8.43
CA GLU A 132 10.16 -5.64 -7.38
C GLU A 132 10.61 -7.01 -7.89
N LEU A 133 11.82 -7.42 -7.48
CA LEU A 133 12.49 -8.63 -7.94
C LEU A 133 13.07 -9.43 -6.75
N LEU A 134 12.33 -9.54 -5.65
CA LEU A 134 12.87 -10.16 -4.43
C LEU A 134 13.05 -11.68 -4.58
N ARG A 135 12.21 -12.36 -5.36
CA ARG A 135 12.32 -13.81 -5.59
C ARG A 135 13.57 -14.14 -6.43
N SER A 136 13.71 -13.54 -7.62
CA SER A 136 14.85 -13.79 -8.50
C SER A 136 16.18 -13.34 -7.89
N THR A 137 16.19 -12.19 -7.18
CA THR A 137 17.36 -11.71 -6.42
C THR A 137 17.81 -12.74 -5.36
N GLN A 138 16.88 -13.29 -4.57
CA GLN A 138 17.20 -14.32 -3.59
C GLN A 138 17.72 -15.62 -4.26
N ASN A 139 17.10 -16.02 -5.36
CA ASN A 139 17.50 -17.21 -6.11
C ASN A 139 18.89 -17.03 -6.76
N ALA A 140 19.16 -15.88 -7.37
CA ALA A 140 20.47 -15.55 -7.93
C ALA A 140 21.57 -15.52 -6.85
N ARG A 141 21.28 -14.94 -5.68
CA ARG A 141 22.18 -14.95 -4.52
C ARG A 141 22.47 -16.39 -4.04
N LYS A 142 21.42 -17.21 -3.88
CA LYS A 142 21.59 -18.62 -3.47
C LYS A 142 22.38 -19.44 -4.48
N ALA A 143 22.24 -19.15 -5.77
CA ALA A 143 22.99 -19.78 -6.86
C ALA A 143 24.43 -19.24 -7.01
N GLY A 144 24.85 -18.28 -6.19
CA GLY A 144 26.19 -17.69 -6.24
C GLY A 144 26.50 -16.94 -7.54
N LEU A 145 25.48 -16.43 -8.25
CA LEU A 145 25.67 -15.74 -9.51
C LEU A 145 26.38 -14.41 -9.30
N LYS A 146 27.31 -14.10 -10.19
CA LYS A 146 27.98 -12.81 -10.29
C LYS A 146 27.21 -11.95 -11.30
N ILE A 147 26.40 -11.02 -10.80
CA ILE A 147 25.60 -10.09 -11.61
C ILE A 147 26.04 -8.67 -11.23
N ASP A 148 26.05 -7.77 -12.20
CA ASP A 148 26.27 -6.35 -11.95
C ASP A 148 25.06 -5.56 -12.46
N TRP A 149 24.32 -4.94 -11.53
CA TRP A 149 23.20 -4.05 -11.79
C TRP A 149 23.54 -2.59 -11.55
N ASN A 150 24.82 -2.29 -11.26
CA ASN A 150 25.23 -0.90 -11.14
C ASN A 150 25.03 -0.17 -12.47
N GLU A 151 24.32 0.94 -12.40
CA GLU A 151 24.05 1.79 -13.56
C GLU A 151 24.05 3.24 -13.12
N ASP A 152 24.81 4.08 -13.82
CA ASP A 152 24.82 5.52 -13.61
C ASP A 152 24.47 6.25 -14.92
N PRO A 153 23.17 6.57 -15.13
CA PRO A 153 22.76 7.36 -16.30
C PRO A 153 23.10 8.86 -16.14
N GLY A 154 23.71 9.25 -15.04
CA GLY A 154 24.10 10.62 -14.69
C GLY A 154 22.95 11.47 -14.15
N GLY A 155 23.30 12.54 -13.43
CA GLY A 155 22.36 13.43 -12.77
C GLY A 155 21.63 12.78 -11.60
N GLU A 156 20.83 13.58 -10.88
CA GLU A 156 20.06 13.12 -9.72
C GLU A 156 18.56 13.19 -10.02
N PRO A 157 17.76 12.20 -9.60
CA PRO A 157 16.30 12.28 -9.72
C PRO A 157 15.73 13.30 -8.73
N THR A 158 14.64 13.95 -9.09
CA THR A 158 13.86 14.72 -8.12
C THR A 158 13.16 13.75 -7.17
N ARG A 159 13.49 13.84 -5.88
CA ARG A 159 12.83 13.02 -4.84
C ARG A 159 11.48 13.60 -4.47
N ILE A 160 10.45 12.76 -4.40
CA ILE A 160 9.08 13.17 -4.11
C ILE A 160 8.43 12.27 -3.05
N GLY A 161 7.55 12.84 -2.24
CA GLY A 161 6.89 12.17 -1.12
C GLY A 161 7.59 12.48 0.21
N ASP A 162 7.11 11.86 1.28
CA ASP A 162 7.63 12.09 2.65
C ASP A 162 8.67 11.03 3.01
N LYS A 163 9.86 11.48 3.39
CA LYS A 163 11.02 10.64 3.73
C LYS A 163 11.04 10.14 5.17
N ARG A 164 10.14 10.64 6.03
CA ARG A 164 10.09 10.24 7.44
C ARG A 164 9.81 8.75 7.60
N PHE A 165 10.44 8.13 8.58
CA PHE A 165 10.05 6.78 8.98
C PHE A 165 8.63 6.78 9.56
N GLY A 166 7.91 5.66 9.43
CA GLY A 166 6.54 5.52 9.93
C GLY A 166 6.42 5.34 11.46
N PHE A 167 7.50 5.46 12.19
CA PHE A 167 7.57 5.26 13.64
C PHE A 167 8.36 6.40 14.33
N SER A 168 8.06 6.63 15.60
CA SER A 168 8.77 7.58 16.47
C SER A 168 10.03 6.95 17.07
N ASP A 169 10.88 7.80 17.67
CA ASP A 169 12.04 7.33 18.44
C ASP A 169 11.61 6.47 19.65
N GLU A 170 10.45 6.78 20.25
CA GLU A 170 9.87 6.00 21.34
C GLU A 170 9.46 4.60 20.88
N GLU A 171 8.74 4.50 19.78
CA GLU A 171 8.38 3.21 19.18
C GLU A 171 9.62 2.43 18.75
N ALA A 172 10.60 3.10 18.13
CA ALA A 172 11.88 2.52 17.71
C ALA A 172 12.72 1.99 18.89
N ARG A 173 12.71 2.69 20.04
CA ARG A 173 13.38 2.29 21.27
C ARG A 173 12.85 0.96 21.80
N HIS A 174 11.57 0.69 21.57
CA HIS A 174 10.90 -0.57 21.90
C HIS A 174 10.92 -1.58 20.74
N GLU A 175 11.78 -1.42 19.72
CA GLU A 175 11.90 -2.30 18.55
C GLU A 175 10.62 -2.36 17.68
N LEU A 176 9.67 -1.50 17.92
CA LEU A 176 8.43 -1.38 17.13
C LEU A 176 8.72 -0.56 15.86
N ARG A 177 9.19 -1.24 14.80
CA ARG A 177 9.66 -0.62 13.54
C ARG A 177 9.10 -1.24 12.29
N ALA A 178 8.48 -2.41 12.37
CA ALA A 178 8.04 -3.17 11.21
C ALA A 178 6.52 -3.21 11.11
N ALA A 179 5.99 -3.16 9.89
CA ALA A 179 4.55 -3.28 9.62
C ALA A 179 3.92 -4.51 10.27
N ILE A 180 4.64 -5.65 10.25
CA ILE A 180 4.19 -6.90 10.88
C ILE A 180 4.00 -6.82 12.40
N HIS A 181 4.40 -5.73 13.05
CA HIS A 181 4.17 -5.49 14.47
C HIS A 181 3.12 -4.39 14.71
N PHE A 182 3.02 -3.38 13.82
CA PHE A 182 2.04 -2.30 13.96
C PHE A 182 0.62 -2.72 13.58
N TYR A 183 0.46 -3.41 12.46
CA TYR A 183 -0.88 -3.79 12.00
C TYR A 183 -1.60 -4.76 12.96
N PRO A 184 -0.93 -5.72 13.62
CA PRO A 184 -1.55 -6.51 14.68
C PRO A 184 -2.04 -5.70 15.88
N LEU A 185 -1.36 -4.59 16.23
CA LEU A 185 -1.84 -3.66 17.26
C LEU A 185 -3.15 -2.98 16.83
N LEU A 186 -3.22 -2.53 15.57
CA LEU A 186 -4.45 -1.96 15.02
C LEU A 186 -5.56 -3.00 14.97
N GLU A 187 -5.25 -4.24 14.59
CA GLU A 187 -6.21 -5.35 14.54
C GLU A 187 -6.86 -5.63 15.89
N ASN A 188 -6.05 -5.77 16.94
CA ASN A 188 -6.58 -5.99 18.28
C ASN A 188 -7.36 -4.77 18.82
N ALA A 189 -7.03 -3.54 18.38
CA ALA A 189 -7.86 -2.38 18.69
C ALA A 189 -9.22 -2.43 17.99
N ILE A 190 -9.28 -2.87 16.72
CA ILE A 190 -10.54 -3.12 16.00
C ILE A 190 -11.34 -4.20 16.72
N ARG A 191 -10.71 -5.33 17.05
CA ARG A 191 -11.33 -6.42 17.81
C ARG A 191 -11.94 -5.93 19.12
N ASN A 192 -11.24 -5.08 19.85
CA ASN A 192 -11.72 -4.46 21.09
C ASN A 192 -12.96 -3.59 20.85
N GLY A 193 -12.93 -2.74 19.84
CA GLY A 193 -14.07 -1.89 19.45
C GLY A 193 -15.31 -2.70 19.09
N LEU A 194 -15.13 -3.83 18.42
CA LEU A 194 -16.19 -4.77 18.02
C LEU A 194 -16.61 -5.74 19.14
N LYS A 195 -15.89 -5.73 20.27
CA LYS A 195 -16.12 -6.65 21.42
C LYS A 195 -16.14 -8.13 21.01
N ARG A 196 -15.29 -8.50 20.07
CA ARG A 196 -15.16 -9.89 19.61
C ARG A 196 -14.09 -10.63 20.42
N ASP A 197 -14.35 -11.89 20.74
CA ASP A 197 -13.30 -12.81 21.20
C ASP A 197 -12.34 -13.15 20.05
N VAL A 198 -11.18 -13.75 20.38
CA VAL A 198 -10.13 -14.09 19.41
C VAL A 198 -10.66 -15.02 18.31
N GLY A 199 -11.40 -16.08 18.67
CA GLY A 199 -11.88 -17.08 17.72
C GLY A 199 -12.87 -16.50 16.70
N SER A 200 -13.86 -15.72 17.21
CA SER A 200 -14.84 -15.03 16.36
C SER A 200 -14.18 -14.02 15.43
N HIS A 201 -13.15 -13.31 15.91
CA HIS A 201 -12.43 -12.33 15.12
C HIS A 201 -11.55 -12.99 14.05
N MET A 202 -10.83 -14.07 14.39
CA MET A 202 -10.07 -14.88 13.43
C MET A 202 -10.95 -15.39 12.30
N THR A 203 -12.16 -15.85 12.63
CA THR A 203 -13.15 -16.30 11.63
C THR A 203 -13.59 -15.14 10.72
N ALA A 204 -13.82 -13.95 11.26
CA ALA A 204 -14.20 -12.78 10.49
C ALA A 204 -13.07 -12.34 9.53
N MET A 205 -11.84 -12.27 10.01
CA MET A 205 -10.66 -12.00 9.16
C MET A 205 -10.51 -13.06 8.05
N GLY A 206 -10.72 -14.34 8.38
CA GLY A 206 -10.73 -15.43 7.42
C GLY A 206 -11.72 -15.21 6.29
N ARG A 207 -12.98 -14.87 6.62
CA ARG A 207 -14.04 -14.56 5.64
C ARG A 207 -13.70 -13.33 4.77
N LEU A 208 -13.16 -12.31 5.39
CA LEU A 208 -12.73 -11.10 4.67
C LEU A 208 -11.66 -11.44 3.62
N PHE A 209 -10.64 -12.21 4.00
CA PHE A 209 -9.53 -12.55 3.12
C PHE A 209 -9.86 -13.67 2.10
N GLU A 210 -10.84 -14.52 2.38
CA GLU A 210 -11.40 -15.46 1.40
C GLU A 210 -11.94 -14.72 0.16
N ARG A 211 -12.57 -13.53 0.35
CA ARG A 211 -13.03 -12.69 -0.78
C ARG A 211 -11.86 -12.25 -1.67
N LEU A 212 -10.72 -11.90 -1.08
CA LEU A 212 -9.51 -11.54 -1.84
C LEU A 212 -8.92 -12.78 -2.54
N ALA A 213 -8.84 -13.91 -1.83
CA ALA A 213 -8.34 -15.17 -2.37
C ALA A 213 -9.17 -15.67 -3.55
N ALA A 214 -10.49 -15.46 -3.52
CA ALA A 214 -11.38 -15.79 -4.63
C ALA A 214 -11.05 -14.97 -5.89
N VAL A 215 -10.80 -13.66 -5.76
CA VAL A 215 -10.36 -12.82 -6.89
C VAL A 215 -8.98 -13.26 -7.40
N ALA A 216 -8.03 -13.53 -6.50
CA ALA A 216 -6.69 -13.96 -6.88
C ALA A 216 -6.69 -15.31 -7.63
N LYS A 217 -7.61 -16.21 -7.30
CA LYS A 217 -7.77 -17.51 -7.97
C LYS A 217 -7.96 -17.36 -9.48
N ASP A 218 -8.75 -16.36 -9.87
CA ASP A 218 -9.10 -16.11 -11.27
C ASP A 218 -8.16 -15.10 -11.96
N ASN A 219 -7.31 -14.40 -11.20
CA ASN A 219 -6.36 -13.46 -11.76
C ASN A 219 -5.08 -14.18 -12.24
N PRO A 220 -4.78 -14.20 -13.56
CA PRO A 220 -3.62 -14.90 -14.10
C PRO A 220 -2.28 -14.33 -13.63
N LEU A 221 -2.24 -13.11 -13.10
CA LEU A 221 -1.04 -12.45 -12.60
C LEU A 221 -0.83 -12.64 -11.09
N ALA A 222 -1.79 -13.24 -10.37
CA ALA A 222 -1.68 -13.50 -8.95
C ALA A 222 -0.68 -14.63 -8.65
N THR A 223 0.10 -14.46 -7.57
CA THR A 223 1.17 -15.39 -7.19
C THR A 223 0.69 -16.58 -6.36
N ARG A 224 -0.49 -16.48 -5.73
CA ARG A 224 -1.16 -17.52 -4.96
C ARG A 224 -2.60 -17.66 -5.45
N ARG A 225 -2.86 -18.70 -6.22
CA ARG A 225 -4.13 -18.93 -6.93
C ARG A 225 -4.90 -20.14 -6.42
N GLU A 226 -4.59 -20.61 -5.22
CA GLU A 226 -5.19 -21.82 -4.64
C GLU A 226 -6.65 -21.63 -4.22
N GLY A 227 -7.12 -20.39 -4.02
CA GLY A 227 -8.50 -20.11 -3.59
C GLY A 227 -8.72 -20.55 -2.14
N TYR A 228 -7.99 -19.95 -1.21
CA TYR A 228 -8.03 -20.29 0.21
C TYR A 228 -9.39 -20.01 0.84
N SER A 229 -9.95 -20.99 1.59
CA SER A 229 -11.17 -20.81 2.38
C SER A 229 -10.93 -19.99 3.65
N ALA A 230 -11.99 -19.42 4.19
CA ALA A 230 -11.96 -18.67 5.45
C ALA A 230 -11.37 -19.52 6.60
N GLU A 231 -11.79 -20.78 6.70
CA GLU A 231 -11.27 -21.71 7.71
C GLU A 231 -9.76 -21.93 7.54
N ARG A 232 -9.30 -22.17 6.30
CA ARG A 232 -7.87 -22.37 6.01
C ARG A 232 -7.04 -21.15 6.38
N LEU A 233 -7.55 -19.96 6.13
CA LEU A 233 -6.88 -18.70 6.46
C LEU A 233 -6.80 -18.45 7.96
N ALA A 234 -7.85 -18.79 8.70
CA ALA A 234 -7.93 -18.61 10.15
C ALA A 234 -7.21 -19.71 10.95
N THR A 235 -6.96 -20.89 10.36
CA THR A 235 -6.37 -22.04 11.04
C THR A 235 -4.86 -21.99 11.02
N ILE A 236 -4.25 -22.14 12.20
CA ILE A 236 -2.78 -22.22 12.34
C ILE A 236 -2.31 -23.63 11.98
N SER A 237 -1.25 -23.71 11.17
CA SER A 237 -0.64 -24.94 10.70
C SER A 237 0.82 -24.67 10.29
N ASP A 238 1.57 -25.71 9.94
CA ASP A 238 2.99 -25.60 9.58
C ASP A 238 3.24 -24.62 8.42
N ASP A 239 2.35 -24.59 7.44
CA ASP A 239 2.44 -23.68 6.30
C ASP A 239 1.65 -22.35 6.50
N ASN A 240 0.85 -22.25 7.58
CA ASN A 240 0.16 -21.02 8.01
C ASN A 240 0.45 -20.69 9.48
N ARG A 241 1.71 -20.71 9.86
CA ARG A 241 2.16 -20.40 11.22
C ARG A 241 1.92 -18.93 11.59
N TRP A 242 1.94 -18.64 12.87
CA TRP A 242 1.95 -17.26 13.34
C TRP A 242 3.17 -16.48 12.81
N ILE A 243 2.94 -15.25 12.38
CA ILE A 243 3.98 -14.25 12.12
C ILE A 243 4.01 -13.24 13.27
N CYS A 244 2.86 -12.66 13.59
CA CYS A 244 2.65 -11.83 14.75
C CYS A 244 1.16 -11.91 15.11
N PHE A 245 0.82 -12.46 16.29
CA PHE A 245 -0.57 -12.60 16.72
C PHE A 245 -1.30 -11.25 16.66
N PRO A 246 -2.50 -11.16 16.02
CA PRO A 246 -3.34 -12.27 15.58
C PRO A 246 -3.21 -12.65 14.08
N TYR A 247 -2.06 -12.41 13.45
CA TYR A 247 -1.90 -12.70 12.02
C TYR A 247 -1.10 -13.97 11.74
N PRO A 248 -1.72 -15.00 11.14
CA PRO A 248 -1.01 -16.10 10.53
C PRO A 248 -0.39 -15.68 9.18
N ARG A 249 0.54 -16.48 8.68
CA ARG A 249 1.34 -16.19 7.47
C ARG A 249 0.50 -15.81 6.25
N LEU A 250 -0.61 -16.50 6.00
CA LEU A 250 -1.43 -16.26 4.80
C LEU A 250 -2.22 -14.95 4.85
N MET A 251 -2.32 -14.30 6.01
CA MET A 251 -2.94 -12.98 6.18
C MET A 251 -1.94 -11.82 6.11
N ASN A 252 -0.68 -12.08 5.72
CA ASN A 252 0.34 -11.06 5.53
C ASN A 252 0.66 -10.87 4.05
N ALA A 253 1.02 -9.65 3.66
CA ALA A 253 1.48 -9.34 2.30
C ALA A 253 2.62 -10.29 1.86
N ASN A 254 2.54 -10.81 0.64
CA ASN A 254 3.54 -11.68 0.04
C ASN A 254 4.58 -10.87 -0.73
N ALA A 255 5.68 -10.50 -0.09
CA ALA A 255 6.72 -9.68 -0.72
C ALA A 255 7.74 -10.48 -1.55
N ILE A 256 7.80 -11.82 -1.41
CA ILE A 256 8.80 -12.64 -2.13
C ILE A 256 8.26 -13.00 -3.53
N ILE A 257 8.23 -11.99 -4.37
CA ILE A 257 7.67 -12.04 -5.73
C ILE A 257 8.57 -11.27 -6.71
N ASP A 258 8.28 -11.43 -8.00
CA ASP A 258 8.84 -10.63 -9.08
C ASP A 258 7.68 -10.06 -9.90
N GLN A 259 7.37 -8.77 -9.66
CA GLN A 259 6.25 -8.07 -10.30
C GLN A 259 6.61 -6.66 -10.71
N ALA A 260 6.06 -6.21 -11.85
CA ALA A 260 6.18 -4.84 -12.33
C ALA A 260 4.84 -4.35 -12.89
N ALA A 261 4.54 -3.06 -12.70
CA ALA A 261 3.39 -2.41 -13.29
C ALA A 261 3.71 -0.99 -13.73
N ALA A 262 2.98 -0.53 -14.76
CA ALA A 262 3.08 0.82 -15.29
C ALA A 262 1.72 1.34 -15.75
N VAL A 263 1.51 2.65 -15.65
CA VAL A 263 0.36 3.35 -16.20
C VAL A 263 0.80 4.63 -16.91
N LEU A 264 0.04 5.02 -17.94
CA LEU A 264 0.25 6.23 -18.73
C LEU A 264 -0.92 7.20 -18.53
N VAL A 265 -0.60 8.46 -18.23
CA VAL A 265 -1.58 9.54 -18.03
C VAL A 265 -1.31 10.65 -19.03
N THR A 266 -2.35 11.11 -19.74
CA THR A 266 -2.27 12.19 -20.72
C THR A 266 -3.57 12.99 -20.78
N SER A 267 -3.67 14.01 -21.66
CA SER A 267 -4.92 14.74 -21.90
C SER A 267 -5.72 14.15 -23.04
N VAL A 268 -7.01 14.43 -23.07
CA VAL A 268 -7.91 14.09 -24.18
C VAL A 268 -7.40 14.66 -25.52
N GLU A 269 -6.89 15.90 -25.52
CA GLU A 269 -6.30 16.51 -26.72
C GLU A 269 -5.13 15.71 -27.26
N LYS A 270 -4.20 15.34 -26.37
CA LYS A 270 -2.99 14.60 -26.76
C LYS A 270 -3.32 13.17 -27.18
N ALA A 271 -4.26 12.53 -26.49
CA ALA A 271 -4.73 11.20 -26.88
C ALA A 271 -5.31 11.22 -28.31
N ARG A 272 -6.16 12.20 -28.63
CA ARG A 272 -6.67 12.39 -30.00
C ARG A 272 -5.55 12.65 -31.01
N LYS A 273 -4.61 13.54 -30.68
CA LYS A 273 -3.47 13.89 -31.54
C LYS A 273 -2.59 12.69 -31.87
N TRP A 274 -2.41 11.75 -30.91
CA TRP A 274 -1.58 10.57 -31.11
C TRP A 274 -2.38 9.35 -31.57
N GLY A 275 -3.66 9.53 -31.85
CA GLY A 275 -4.56 8.48 -32.32
C GLY A 275 -4.72 7.34 -31.33
N ILE A 276 -4.82 7.66 -30.06
CA ILE A 276 -5.15 6.69 -29.00
C ILE A 276 -6.67 6.47 -29.03
N PRO A 277 -7.13 5.23 -29.25
CA PRO A 277 -8.57 4.95 -29.39
C PRO A 277 -9.33 5.26 -28.10
N GLN A 278 -10.57 5.77 -28.25
CA GLN A 278 -11.37 6.22 -27.10
C GLN A 278 -11.72 5.08 -26.14
N GLU A 279 -11.84 3.85 -26.62
CA GLU A 279 -12.06 2.66 -25.80
C GLU A 279 -10.88 2.35 -24.84
N ARG A 280 -9.75 2.99 -25.01
CA ARG A 280 -8.61 2.93 -24.10
C ARG A 280 -8.65 3.98 -22.99
N TRP A 281 -9.52 4.97 -23.10
CA TRP A 281 -9.56 6.08 -22.17
C TRP A 281 -10.27 5.69 -20.88
N VAL A 282 -9.62 6.02 -19.76
CA VAL A 282 -10.20 5.93 -18.42
C VAL A 282 -10.04 7.28 -17.74
N PHE A 283 -11.13 7.85 -17.31
CA PHE A 283 -11.16 9.16 -16.65
C PHE A 283 -10.99 9.03 -15.14
N LEU A 284 -10.21 9.92 -14.56
CA LEU A 284 -10.15 10.11 -13.11
C LEU A 284 -11.23 11.11 -12.72
N HIS A 285 -12.34 10.62 -12.18
CA HIS A 285 -13.50 11.44 -11.82
C HIS A 285 -13.32 12.18 -10.52
N GLY A 286 -12.60 11.59 -9.58
CA GLY A 286 -12.33 12.20 -8.30
C GLY A 286 -11.10 11.60 -7.65
N CYS A 287 -10.42 12.41 -6.86
CA CYS A 287 -9.22 11.96 -6.15
C CYS A 287 -8.92 12.82 -4.93
N ALA A 288 -8.21 12.25 -3.98
CA ALA A 288 -7.71 12.96 -2.82
C ALA A 288 -6.46 12.30 -2.25
N ASP A 289 -5.69 13.10 -1.49
CA ASP A 289 -4.51 12.68 -0.75
C ASP A 289 -4.63 13.19 0.69
N GLY A 290 -4.19 12.40 1.68
CA GLY A 290 -4.20 12.80 3.08
C GLY A 290 -3.24 11.98 3.93
N ILE A 291 -2.78 12.59 5.02
CA ILE A 291 -1.86 11.96 5.97
C ILE A 291 -2.49 12.03 7.36
N ASP A 292 -2.72 10.87 7.97
CA ASP A 292 -3.15 10.76 9.36
C ASP A 292 -2.06 11.16 10.35
N THR A 293 -2.39 11.24 11.63
CA THR A 293 -1.39 11.38 12.69
C THR A 293 -0.26 10.39 12.45
N TRP A 294 0.96 10.93 12.27
CA TRP A 294 2.09 10.19 11.71
C TRP A 294 2.48 8.97 12.56
N VAL A 295 2.59 9.20 13.87
CA VAL A 295 2.99 8.18 14.84
C VAL A 295 1.77 7.41 15.31
N VAL A 296 1.81 6.08 15.22
CA VAL A 296 0.65 5.23 15.56
C VAL A 296 0.26 5.38 17.04
N SER A 297 1.24 5.41 17.94
CA SER A 297 0.98 5.57 19.38
C SER A 297 0.40 6.94 19.76
N GLU A 298 0.47 7.95 18.88
CA GLU A 298 -0.12 9.28 19.09
C GLU A 298 -1.55 9.42 18.53
N ARG A 299 -2.08 8.41 17.84
CA ARG A 299 -3.44 8.47 17.28
C ARG A 299 -4.49 8.45 18.36
N GLU A 300 -5.51 9.28 18.19
CA GLU A 300 -6.67 9.32 19.09
C GLU A 300 -7.35 7.93 19.14
N HIS A 301 -7.60 7.37 17.95
CA HIS A 301 -8.19 6.04 17.76
C HIS A 301 -7.27 5.16 16.93
N LEU A 302 -7.09 3.91 17.35
CA LEU A 302 -6.26 2.94 16.67
C LEU A 302 -7.03 2.11 15.62
N ASP A 303 -8.36 2.15 15.68
CA ASP A 303 -9.30 1.45 14.80
C ASP A 303 -9.96 2.36 13.77
N ALA A 304 -9.39 3.53 13.51
CA ALA A 304 -9.95 4.54 12.60
C ALA A 304 -8.84 5.23 11.78
N SER A 305 -9.24 5.77 10.63
CA SER A 305 -8.40 6.58 9.75
C SER A 305 -9.21 7.74 9.15
N PRO A 306 -9.17 8.92 9.79
CA PRO A 306 -9.78 10.12 9.23
C PRO A 306 -9.31 10.46 7.81
N ALA A 307 -8.06 10.13 7.48
CA ALA A 307 -7.52 10.36 6.15
C ALA A 307 -8.16 9.44 5.10
N ILE A 308 -8.38 8.14 5.38
CA ILE A 308 -9.12 7.24 4.47
C ILE A 308 -10.53 7.77 4.25
N LYS A 309 -11.24 8.11 5.35
CA LYS A 309 -12.60 8.65 5.30
C LYS A 309 -12.70 9.88 4.41
N GLY A 310 -11.80 10.85 4.66
CA GLY A 310 -11.79 12.09 3.91
C GLY A 310 -11.36 11.92 2.46
N CYS A 311 -10.35 11.10 2.16
CA CYS A 311 -9.92 10.83 0.80
C CYS A 311 -11.04 10.19 -0.03
N ALA A 312 -11.75 9.20 0.52
CA ALA A 312 -12.87 8.56 -0.16
C ALA A 312 -14.03 9.54 -0.38
N ARG A 313 -14.41 10.29 0.68
CA ARG A 313 -15.46 11.32 0.59
C ARG A 313 -15.15 12.36 -0.48
N ILE A 314 -13.95 12.97 -0.43
CA ILE A 314 -13.55 14.01 -1.39
C ILE A 314 -13.54 13.47 -2.82
N ALA A 315 -13.04 12.25 -3.03
CA ALA A 315 -13.03 11.63 -4.36
C ALA A 315 -14.46 11.38 -4.89
N LEU A 316 -15.38 10.95 -4.03
CA LEU A 316 -16.79 10.75 -4.39
C LEU A 316 -17.50 12.08 -4.63
N ASP A 317 -17.33 13.06 -3.73
CA ASP A 317 -17.93 14.40 -3.84
C ASP A 317 -17.48 15.11 -5.12
N MET A 318 -16.19 15.02 -5.48
CA MET A 318 -15.63 15.58 -6.72
C MET A 318 -16.31 14.99 -7.97
N ALA A 319 -16.70 13.72 -7.90
CA ALA A 319 -17.38 13.02 -8.99
C ALA A 319 -18.92 13.17 -8.95
N GLY A 320 -19.49 13.79 -7.93
CA GLY A 320 -20.94 13.81 -7.70
C GLY A 320 -21.53 12.40 -7.50
N LYS A 321 -20.76 11.50 -6.86
CA LYS A 321 -21.12 10.08 -6.64
C LYS A 321 -21.17 9.75 -5.16
N THR A 322 -21.81 8.63 -4.87
CA THR A 322 -21.86 8.02 -3.54
C THR A 322 -21.18 6.65 -3.56
N VAL A 323 -20.97 6.06 -2.39
CA VAL A 323 -20.44 4.69 -2.28
C VAL A 323 -21.32 3.67 -3.03
N ALA A 324 -22.63 3.91 -3.13
CA ALA A 324 -23.57 3.04 -3.84
C ALA A 324 -23.34 3.02 -5.36
N ASP A 325 -22.76 4.07 -5.92
CA ASP A 325 -22.47 4.18 -7.37
C ASP A 325 -21.20 3.41 -7.77
N VAL A 326 -20.37 3.01 -6.80
CA VAL A 326 -19.11 2.31 -7.05
C VAL A 326 -19.38 0.83 -7.28
N ALA A 327 -19.02 0.32 -8.45
CA ALA A 327 -19.24 -1.08 -8.82
C ALA A 327 -18.16 -2.04 -8.33
N ALA A 328 -16.95 -1.55 -8.10
CA ALA A 328 -15.82 -2.34 -7.61
C ALA A 328 -14.81 -1.47 -6.87
N PHE A 329 -14.17 -2.05 -5.87
CA PHE A 329 -13.09 -1.43 -5.12
C PHE A 329 -11.79 -2.21 -5.29
N ASP A 330 -10.64 -1.55 -5.14
CA ASP A 330 -9.39 -2.19 -4.75
C ASP A 330 -8.90 -1.48 -3.49
N LEU A 331 -9.21 -2.10 -2.34
CA LEU A 331 -8.79 -1.61 -1.04
C LEU A 331 -7.37 -2.10 -0.76
N TYR A 332 -6.50 -1.20 -0.28
CA TYR A 332 -5.14 -1.58 0.05
C TYR A 332 -5.11 -2.63 1.16
N SER A 333 -4.60 -3.82 0.85
CA SER A 333 -4.83 -5.05 1.62
C SER A 333 -3.54 -5.71 2.12
N CYS A 334 -2.61 -4.91 2.66
CA CYS A 334 -1.37 -5.48 3.22
C CYS A 334 -1.62 -6.39 4.44
N PHE A 335 -2.67 -6.10 5.22
CA PHE A 335 -3.13 -6.84 6.42
C PHE A 335 -4.65 -6.70 6.56
N PRO A 336 -5.34 -7.57 7.31
CA PRO A 336 -6.79 -7.47 7.54
C PRO A 336 -7.22 -6.11 8.07
N SER A 337 -6.57 -5.57 9.12
CA SER A 337 -6.91 -4.26 9.68
C SER A 337 -6.87 -3.11 8.67
N ALA A 338 -6.02 -3.17 7.64
CA ALA A 338 -6.01 -2.16 6.59
C ALA A 338 -7.31 -2.18 5.78
N VAL A 339 -7.85 -3.36 5.50
CA VAL A 339 -9.11 -3.54 4.76
C VAL A 339 -10.30 -3.21 5.66
N GLU A 340 -10.31 -3.70 6.90
CA GLU A 340 -11.40 -3.46 7.86
C GLU A 340 -11.58 -1.97 8.15
N VAL A 341 -10.47 -1.24 8.40
CA VAL A 341 -10.53 0.21 8.59
C VAL A 341 -11.02 0.90 7.31
N ALA A 342 -10.53 0.51 6.13
CA ALA A 342 -10.97 1.11 4.87
C ALA A 342 -12.47 0.87 4.63
N MET A 343 -12.98 -0.35 4.83
CA MET A 343 -14.41 -0.65 4.70
C MET A 343 -15.26 0.19 5.67
N LYS A 344 -14.86 0.25 6.94
CA LYS A 344 -15.53 1.06 7.98
C LYS A 344 -15.58 2.54 7.59
N GLU A 345 -14.45 3.12 7.20
CA GLU A 345 -14.35 4.56 6.94
C GLU A 345 -15.01 4.99 5.63
N ILE A 346 -15.06 4.11 4.63
CA ILE A 346 -15.74 4.35 3.35
C ILE A 346 -17.25 4.08 3.48
N GLY A 347 -17.67 3.25 4.43
CA GLY A 347 -19.06 2.85 4.61
C GLY A 347 -19.45 1.63 3.75
N ILE A 348 -18.52 0.68 3.58
CA ILE A 348 -18.75 -0.60 2.91
C ILE A 348 -19.13 -1.63 3.99
N ALA A 349 -20.28 -2.26 3.87
CA ALA A 349 -20.73 -3.27 4.82
C ALA A 349 -19.89 -4.56 4.74
N ASP A 350 -19.80 -5.32 5.84
CA ASP A 350 -19.03 -6.57 5.88
C ASP A 350 -19.57 -7.61 4.87
N ASP A 351 -20.86 -7.61 4.61
CA ASP A 351 -21.59 -8.49 3.68
C ASP A 351 -21.82 -7.86 2.29
N ASP A 352 -21.23 -6.70 1.99
CA ASP A 352 -21.34 -6.07 0.69
C ASP A 352 -20.85 -7.02 -0.41
N PRO A 353 -21.68 -7.37 -1.41
CA PRO A 353 -21.33 -8.36 -2.43
C PRO A 353 -20.31 -7.86 -3.46
N ARG A 354 -20.05 -6.56 -3.52
CA ARG A 354 -19.13 -5.98 -4.50
C ARG A 354 -17.69 -6.42 -4.25
N PRO A 355 -16.88 -6.51 -5.31
CA PRO A 355 -15.45 -6.76 -5.15
C PRO A 355 -14.77 -5.67 -4.29
N ILE A 356 -14.08 -6.09 -3.23
CA ILE A 356 -13.23 -5.21 -2.40
C ILE A 356 -11.77 -5.21 -2.85
N SER A 357 -11.43 -6.07 -3.81
CA SER A 357 -10.17 -6.06 -4.54
C SER A 357 -10.46 -6.51 -5.98
N VAL A 358 -9.74 -5.93 -6.95
CA VAL A 358 -9.75 -6.37 -8.36
C VAL A 358 -8.48 -7.13 -8.73
N THR A 359 -7.45 -7.06 -7.89
CA THR A 359 -6.21 -7.80 -8.08
C THR A 359 -6.21 -9.15 -7.36
N GLY A 360 -6.83 -9.23 -6.19
CA GLY A 360 -6.78 -10.34 -5.24
C GLY A 360 -5.98 -10.02 -3.98
N GLY A 361 -5.49 -8.78 -3.82
CA GLY A 361 -4.85 -8.29 -2.61
C GLY A 361 -3.39 -8.71 -2.42
N LEU A 362 -2.67 -7.96 -1.61
CA LEU A 362 -1.22 -8.16 -1.39
C LEU A 362 -0.83 -9.56 -0.89
N PRO A 363 -1.63 -10.29 -0.10
CA PRO A 363 -1.28 -11.64 0.34
C PRO A 363 -1.31 -12.68 -0.78
N PHE A 364 -2.20 -12.53 -1.77
CA PHE A 364 -2.45 -13.55 -2.79
C PHE A 364 -1.99 -13.11 -4.19
N PHE A 365 -2.34 -11.89 -4.60
CA PHE A 365 -1.80 -11.32 -5.83
C PHE A 365 -0.29 -11.19 -5.75
N GLY A 366 0.21 -10.58 -4.70
CA GLY A 366 1.58 -10.24 -4.43
C GLY A 366 1.71 -8.81 -3.91
N GLY A 367 2.72 -8.56 -3.10
CA GLY A 367 3.03 -7.27 -2.49
C GLY A 367 4.33 -6.68 -3.04
N PRO A 368 4.36 -6.14 -4.27
CA PRO A 368 5.57 -5.59 -4.88
C PRO A 368 5.96 -4.23 -4.28
N GLY A 369 6.32 -4.24 -2.99
CA GLY A 369 6.84 -3.05 -2.29
C GLY A 369 5.92 -1.84 -2.42
N ASN A 370 6.47 -0.73 -2.90
CA ASN A 370 5.71 0.51 -3.09
C ASN A 370 4.82 0.51 -4.35
N ASN A 371 4.93 -0.53 -5.22
CA ASN A 371 4.31 -0.54 -6.55
C ASN A 371 2.96 -1.28 -6.62
N TYR A 372 2.45 -1.85 -5.52
CA TYR A 372 1.20 -2.62 -5.57
C TYR A 372 0.03 -1.83 -6.17
N VAL A 373 -0.14 -0.58 -5.78
CA VAL A 373 -1.28 0.23 -6.25
C VAL A 373 -1.20 0.58 -7.74
N THR A 374 -0.01 0.54 -8.37
CA THR A 374 0.08 0.63 -9.83
C THR A 374 -0.61 -0.57 -10.50
N HIS A 375 -0.50 -1.77 -9.91
CA HIS A 375 -1.25 -2.95 -10.35
C HIS A 375 -2.75 -2.79 -10.12
N SER A 376 -3.15 -2.24 -8.96
CA SER A 376 -4.56 -1.94 -8.64
C SER A 376 -5.18 -1.00 -9.67
N ILE A 377 -4.47 0.09 -10.02
CA ILE A 377 -4.93 1.06 -11.03
C ILE A 377 -4.99 0.40 -12.41
N ALA A 378 -3.94 -0.34 -12.80
CA ALA A 378 -3.90 -1.04 -14.08
C ALA A 378 -5.07 -2.04 -14.23
N GLU A 379 -5.36 -2.83 -13.17
CA GLU A 379 -6.47 -3.76 -13.21
C GLU A 379 -7.83 -3.04 -13.14
N MET A 380 -7.94 -1.96 -12.36
CA MET A 380 -9.16 -1.15 -12.34
C MET A 380 -9.46 -0.53 -13.70
N MET A 381 -8.43 -0.07 -14.45
CA MET A 381 -8.60 0.38 -15.85
C MET A 381 -9.22 -0.73 -16.70
N ASN A 382 -8.74 -1.97 -16.56
CA ASN A 382 -9.29 -3.11 -17.28
C ASN A 382 -10.74 -3.43 -16.85
N VAL A 383 -11.05 -3.33 -15.55
CA VAL A 383 -12.40 -3.57 -15.02
C VAL A 383 -13.40 -2.58 -15.61
N VAL A 384 -13.12 -1.28 -15.56
CA VAL A 384 -14.06 -0.27 -16.09
C VAL A 384 -14.13 -0.29 -17.61
N ARG A 385 -13.06 -0.67 -18.33
CA ARG A 385 -13.07 -0.88 -19.78
C ARG A 385 -13.94 -2.08 -20.18
N ARG A 386 -13.92 -3.17 -19.39
CA ARG A 386 -14.81 -4.34 -19.63
C ARG A 386 -16.27 -4.05 -19.34
N LYS A 387 -16.56 -3.06 -18.47
CA LYS A 387 -17.91 -2.64 -18.10
C LYS A 387 -18.02 -1.11 -18.24
N PRO A 388 -18.09 -0.60 -19.48
CA PRO A 388 -18.16 0.84 -19.73
C PRO A 388 -19.28 1.51 -18.93
N GLY A 389 -19.02 2.72 -18.44
CA GLY A 389 -19.94 3.47 -17.59
C GLY A 389 -19.94 3.09 -16.11
N SER A 390 -19.27 1.99 -15.72
CA SER A 390 -19.11 1.65 -14.30
C SER A 390 -18.05 2.51 -13.63
N PHE A 391 -18.21 2.71 -12.32
CA PHE A 391 -17.24 3.40 -11.48
C PHE A 391 -16.47 2.40 -10.62
N GLY A 392 -15.15 2.60 -10.52
CA GLY A 392 -14.28 1.81 -9.68
C GLY A 392 -13.41 2.69 -8.79
N MET A 393 -13.24 2.34 -7.53
CA MET A 393 -12.42 3.08 -6.57
C MET A 393 -11.17 2.31 -6.19
N VAL A 394 -10.03 2.98 -6.26
CA VAL A 394 -8.74 2.47 -5.75
C VAL A 394 -8.36 3.27 -4.52
N THR A 395 -8.01 2.58 -3.43
CA THR A 395 -7.41 3.18 -2.25
C THR A 395 -5.95 2.78 -2.13
N ALA A 396 -5.15 3.66 -1.59
CA ALA A 396 -3.72 3.48 -1.47
C ALA A 396 -3.25 3.86 -0.06
N ASN A 397 -2.30 3.09 0.47
CA ASN A 397 -1.82 3.23 1.83
C ASN A 397 -0.29 3.13 1.91
N GLY A 398 0.31 4.02 2.68
CA GLY A 398 1.74 4.01 2.97
C GLY A 398 2.03 4.09 4.47
N ASN A 399 3.18 3.57 4.87
CA ASN A 399 3.58 3.36 6.26
C ASN A 399 2.56 2.45 7.01
N TYR A 400 2.05 2.87 8.16
CA TYR A 400 1.19 2.04 9.03
C TYR A 400 -0.21 2.66 9.13
N LEU A 401 -1.00 2.62 8.03
CA LEU A 401 -2.23 3.39 7.87
C LEU A 401 -1.97 4.89 8.11
N THR A 402 -0.92 5.44 7.48
CA THR A 402 -0.49 6.81 7.74
C THR A 402 -0.70 7.71 6.54
N LYS A 403 -0.23 7.29 5.36
CA LYS A 403 -0.33 8.06 4.12
C LYS A 403 -1.38 7.45 3.23
N HIS A 404 -2.32 8.25 2.76
CA HIS A 404 -3.45 7.75 1.97
C HIS A 404 -3.62 8.55 0.70
N SER A 405 -4.05 7.86 -0.35
CA SER A 405 -4.52 8.43 -1.60
C SER A 405 -5.71 7.61 -2.10
N ALA A 406 -6.65 8.26 -2.77
CA ALA A 406 -7.79 7.59 -3.39
C ALA A 406 -8.03 8.13 -4.81
N GLY A 407 -8.55 7.29 -5.70
CA GLY A 407 -8.96 7.64 -7.04
C GLY A 407 -10.24 6.93 -7.45
N LEU A 408 -11.15 7.63 -8.10
CA LEU A 408 -12.39 7.12 -8.66
C LEU A 408 -12.32 7.16 -10.19
N TYR A 409 -12.45 6.01 -10.81
CA TYR A 409 -12.22 5.77 -12.22
C TYR A 409 -13.47 5.34 -12.95
N SER A 410 -13.66 5.82 -14.19
CA SER A 410 -14.71 5.36 -15.11
C SER A 410 -14.28 5.59 -16.57
N THR A 411 -14.96 4.92 -17.51
CA THR A 411 -14.87 5.26 -18.94
C THR A 411 -15.81 6.40 -19.34
N GLU A 412 -16.73 6.80 -18.46
CA GLU A 412 -17.57 7.98 -18.67
C GLU A 412 -16.70 9.24 -18.65
N PRO A 413 -16.91 10.19 -19.56
CA PRO A 413 -16.23 11.47 -19.52
C PRO A 413 -16.62 12.28 -18.27
N THR A 414 -15.64 13.02 -17.71
CA THR A 414 -15.95 14.01 -16.68
C THR A 414 -16.67 15.22 -17.28
N GLU A 415 -17.52 15.86 -16.48
CA GLU A 415 -18.21 17.09 -16.88
C GLU A 415 -17.33 18.33 -16.59
N GLY A 416 -17.27 19.23 -17.58
CA GLY A 416 -16.53 20.50 -17.44
C GLY A 416 -15.01 20.35 -17.31
N PRO A 417 -14.32 21.43 -16.95
CA PRO A 417 -12.87 21.40 -16.71
C PRO A 417 -12.52 20.57 -15.47
N TRP A 418 -11.59 19.64 -15.63
CA TRP A 418 -11.13 18.83 -14.50
C TRP A 418 -10.35 19.68 -13.49
N ARG A 419 -10.73 19.59 -12.22
CA ARG A 419 -10.09 20.29 -11.11
C ARG A 419 -10.23 19.47 -9.84
N ARG A 420 -9.20 19.48 -9.00
CA ARG A 420 -9.30 19.01 -7.63
C ARG A 420 -9.11 20.15 -6.64
N GLU A 421 -9.66 20.01 -5.46
CA GLU A 421 -9.37 20.93 -4.35
C GLU A 421 -7.90 20.81 -3.94
N ASP A 422 -7.30 21.94 -3.48
CA ASP A 422 -5.92 21.94 -2.95
C ASP A 422 -5.82 20.93 -1.78
N PRO A 423 -4.98 19.88 -1.92
CA PRO A 423 -4.83 18.87 -0.88
C PRO A 423 -4.40 19.42 0.48
N LYS A 424 -3.78 20.59 0.51
CA LYS A 424 -3.36 21.26 1.75
C LYS A 424 -4.53 21.66 2.64
N LYS A 425 -5.70 21.93 2.07
CA LYS A 425 -6.90 22.27 2.87
C LYS A 425 -7.32 21.05 3.71
N PHE A 426 -7.48 19.90 3.06
CA PHE A 426 -7.84 18.68 3.76
C PHE A 426 -6.74 18.26 4.74
N GLN A 427 -5.46 18.41 4.37
CA GLN A 427 -4.36 18.11 5.29
C GLN A 427 -4.39 19.01 6.54
N ALA A 428 -4.73 20.28 6.41
CA ALA A 428 -4.88 21.17 7.56
C ALA A 428 -5.99 20.73 8.52
N GLU A 429 -7.11 20.17 7.99
CA GLU A 429 -8.17 19.58 8.81
C GLU A 429 -7.66 18.35 9.59
N LEU A 430 -6.86 17.50 8.93
CA LEU A 430 -6.25 16.32 9.57
C LEU A 430 -5.23 16.71 10.64
N ASP A 431 -4.40 17.71 10.37
CA ASP A 431 -3.37 18.20 11.29
C ASP A 431 -3.93 18.87 12.55
N ALA A 432 -5.14 19.45 12.45
CA ALA A 432 -5.86 20.07 13.56
C ALA A 432 -6.52 19.05 14.52
N ARG A 433 -6.54 17.77 14.16
CA ARG A 433 -7.17 16.73 15.01
C ARG A 433 -6.39 16.50 16.30
N PRO A 434 -7.07 16.12 17.39
CA PRO A 434 -6.43 15.78 18.65
C PRO A 434 -5.40 14.65 18.49
N ARG A 435 -4.32 14.74 19.26
CA ARG A 435 -3.33 13.69 19.37
C ARG A 435 -3.29 13.14 20.79
N GLN A 436 -3.11 11.82 20.89
CA GLN A 436 -2.92 11.20 22.17
C GLN A 436 -1.51 11.49 22.70
N ARG A 437 -1.43 11.96 23.93
CA ARG A 437 -0.15 12.14 24.61
C ARG A 437 0.48 10.77 24.92
N VAL A 438 1.75 10.60 24.57
CA VAL A 438 2.53 9.42 24.86
C VAL A 438 3.52 9.70 25.99
N ASN A 439 3.43 8.92 27.07
CA ASN A 439 4.38 8.99 28.18
C ASN A 439 5.56 8.06 27.86
N THR A 440 6.76 8.65 27.72
CA THR A 440 7.98 7.92 27.37
C THR A 440 8.66 7.27 28.56
N LYS A 441 8.28 7.65 29.79
CA LYS A 441 8.79 7.07 31.05
C LYS A 441 7.63 6.68 31.96
N PRO A 442 6.75 5.78 31.52
CA PRO A 442 5.60 5.36 32.31
C PRO A 442 6.05 4.64 33.58
N SER A 443 5.34 4.87 34.67
CA SER A 443 5.55 4.20 35.94
C SER A 443 4.24 4.02 36.67
N GLY A 444 4.02 2.86 37.26
CA GLY A 444 2.80 2.55 38.01
C GLY A 444 1.86 1.62 37.27
N THR A 445 0.56 1.78 37.52
CA THR A 445 -0.47 0.92 36.95
C THR A 445 -1.12 1.51 35.71
N GLY A 446 -1.53 0.63 34.82
CA GLY A 446 -2.22 1.00 33.60
C GLY A 446 -3.05 -0.17 33.06
N THR A 447 -3.70 0.09 31.93
CA THR A 447 -4.59 -0.88 31.25
C THR A 447 -4.10 -1.08 29.82
N ILE A 448 -4.06 -2.31 29.34
CA ILE A 448 -3.72 -2.66 27.96
C ILE A 448 -4.86 -2.18 27.04
N GLU A 449 -4.55 -1.30 26.10
CA GLU A 449 -5.46 -0.82 25.06
C GLU A 449 -5.41 -1.75 23.84
N THR A 450 -4.20 -2.17 23.45
CA THR A 450 -3.95 -3.14 22.38
C THR A 450 -2.62 -3.85 22.57
N TYR A 451 -2.47 -4.99 21.92
CA TYR A 451 -1.25 -5.81 22.02
C TYR A 451 -0.99 -6.64 20.77
N CYS A 452 0.23 -7.13 20.65
CA CYS A 452 0.58 -8.18 19.70
C CYS A 452 1.73 -9.05 20.25
N VAL A 453 1.83 -10.28 19.73
CA VAL A 453 2.91 -11.21 20.09
C VAL A 453 3.63 -11.62 18.82
N ALA A 454 4.88 -11.18 18.69
CA ALA A 454 5.74 -11.48 17.54
C ALA A 454 6.37 -12.86 17.68
N TYR A 455 6.35 -13.60 16.59
CA TYR A 455 6.93 -14.94 16.50
C TYR A 455 8.27 -14.92 15.76
N GLY A 456 9.20 -15.71 16.26
CA GLY A 456 10.33 -16.17 15.49
C GLY A 456 9.91 -17.30 14.53
N ARG A 457 10.86 -18.19 14.23
CA ARG A 457 10.55 -19.33 13.36
C ARG A 457 9.61 -20.32 14.04
N ASP A 458 9.89 -20.67 15.29
CA ASP A 458 9.28 -21.81 15.96
C ASP A 458 8.50 -21.46 17.24
N ALA A 459 8.71 -20.25 17.80
CA ALA A 459 8.13 -19.84 19.07
C ALA A 459 7.89 -18.33 19.13
N PRO A 460 7.00 -17.85 20.05
CA PRO A 460 6.86 -16.43 20.35
C PRO A 460 8.18 -15.90 20.95
N GLU A 461 8.60 -14.71 20.52
CA GLU A 461 9.87 -14.09 20.94
C GLU A 461 9.68 -12.81 21.73
N LYS A 462 8.66 -12.01 21.35
CA LYS A 462 8.43 -10.67 21.90
C LYS A 462 6.96 -10.35 21.94
N ALA A 463 6.58 -9.48 22.86
CA ALA A 463 5.26 -8.89 22.85
C ALA A 463 5.35 -7.37 22.92
N TYR A 464 4.40 -6.70 22.30
CA TYR A 464 4.25 -5.25 22.34
C TYR A 464 2.86 -4.90 22.83
N ILE A 465 2.78 -3.89 23.67
CA ILE A 465 1.51 -3.31 24.10
C ILE A 465 1.51 -1.79 23.91
N LEU A 466 0.34 -1.27 23.56
CA LEU A 466 -0.02 0.12 23.86
C LEU A 466 -1.00 0.07 25.03
N GLY A 467 -0.73 0.85 26.05
CA GLY A 467 -1.56 0.89 27.25
C GLY A 467 -1.83 2.32 27.69
N ARG A 468 -2.76 2.48 28.64
CA ARG A 468 -3.09 3.77 29.26
C ARG A 468 -2.76 3.75 30.73
N LEU A 469 -2.08 4.79 31.20
CA LEU A 469 -1.79 4.98 32.62
C LEU A 469 -3.07 5.39 33.37
N ASP A 470 -3.29 4.80 34.54
CA ASP A 470 -4.48 5.07 35.34
C ASP A 470 -4.62 6.52 35.80
N GLY A 471 -3.53 7.13 36.24
CA GLY A 471 -3.58 8.48 36.82
C GLY A 471 -3.73 9.60 35.78
N SER A 472 -2.97 9.54 34.69
CA SER A 472 -2.92 10.61 33.68
C SER A 472 -3.78 10.34 32.44
N GLY A 473 -4.11 9.09 32.16
CA GLY A 473 -4.74 8.68 30.89
C GLY A 473 -3.79 8.71 29.70
N ASP A 474 -2.51 9.06 29.91
CA ASP A 474 -1.50 9.07 28.85
C ASP A 474 -1.29 7.66 28.30
N ARG A 475 -1.11 7.59 27.01
CA ARG A 475 -0.72 6.31 26.37
C ARG A 475 0.76 6.03 26.65
N PHE A 476 1.12 4.77 26.67
CA PHE A 476 2.52 4.32 26.73
C PHE A 476 2.75 3.15 25.78
N VAL A 477 3.99 3.03 25.33
CA VAL A 477 4.49 1.86 24.62
C VAL A 477 5.30 1.03 25.60
N ALA A 478 5.07 -0.26 25.65
CA ALA A 478 5.91 -1.18 26.43
C ALA A 478 6.08 -2.52 25.71
N MET A 479 7.14 -3.24 26.04
CA MET A 479 7.45 -4.53 25.44
C MET A 479 7.82 -5.58 26.50
N ALA A 480 7.61 -6.85 26.15
CA ALA A 480 8.21 -7.99 26.79
C ALA A 480 9.21 -8.66 25.82
N GLY A 481 10.38 -9.02 26.31
CA GLY A 481 11.36 -9.79 25.57
C GLY A 481 11.07 -11.29 25.63
N ASN A 482 12.11 -12.10 25.50
CA ASN A 482 12.01 -13.56 25.57
C ASN A 482 11.69 -14.04 27.00
N GLU A 483 10.43 -13.96 27.37
CA GLU A 483 9.86 -14.39 28.65
C GLU A 483 8.76 -15.42 28.38
N PRO A 484 9.10 -16.72 28.25
CA PRO A 484 8.17 -17.74 27.74
C PRO A 484 6.84 -17.83 28.50
N ALA A 485 6.88 -17.69 29.84
CA ALA A 485 5.66 -17.74 30.64
C ALA A 485 4.73 -16.55 30.39
N LEU A 486 5.28 -15.33 30.26
CA LEU A 486 4.48 -14.15 29.95
C LEU A 486 3.95 -14.20 28.52
N LEU A 487 4.77 -14.62 27.55
CA LEU A 487 4.34 -14.74 26.16
C LEU A 487 3.23 -15.80 25.97
N ALA A 488 3.32 -16.93 26.70
CA ALA A 488 2.28 -17.95 26.72
C ALA A 488 0.97 -17.43 27.36
N ASP A 489 1.06 -16.69 28.46
CA ASP A 489 -0.08 -16.04 29.09
C ASP A 489 -0.75 -15.05 28.11
N MET A 490 0.01 -14.26 27.37
CA MET A 490 -0.51 -13.30 26.40
C MET A 490 -1.23 -13.94 25.21
N LEU A 491 -1.00 -15.21 24.93
CA LEU A 491 -1.65 -15.96 23.86
C LEU A 491 -2.88 -16.74 24.32
N THR A 492 -2.98 -17.02 25.62
CA THR A 492 -4.02 -17.89 26.18
C THR A 492 -5.06 -17.13 27.01
N VAL A 493 -4.70 -15.97 27.54
CA VAL A 493 -5.57 -15.11 28.35
C VAL A 493 -5.88 -13.83 27.58
N GLU A 494 -7.11 -13.33 27.67
CA GLU A 494 -7.47 -12.04 27.07
C GLU A 494 -6.65 -10.90 27.70
N GLN A 495 -5.99 -10.12 26.83
CA GLN A 495 -5.14 -9.03 27.27
C GLN A 495 -5.81 -7.65 27.14
N LEU A 496 -6.82 -7.50 26.29
CA LEU A 496 -7.53 -6.23 26.12
C LEU A 496 -8.25 -5.85 27.42
N GLY A 497 -8.00 -4.65 27.91
CA GLY A 497 -8.55 -4.20 29.18
C GLY A 497 -7.83 -4.76 30.44
N ARG A 498 -6.83 -5.61 30.26
CA ARG A 498 -6.09 -6.20 31.39
C ARG A 498 -5.22 -5.16 32.09
N ARG A 499 -5.21 -5.23 33.44
CA ARG A 499 -4.40 -4.36 34.29
C ARG A 499 -2.95 -4.81 34.29
N VAL A 500 -2.03 -3.85 34.18
CA VAL A 500 -0.58 -4.09 34.19
C VAL A 500 0.11 -3.10 35.11
N VAL A 501 1.29 -3.49 35.61
CA VAL A 501 2.28 -2.58 36.16
C VAL A 501 3.33 -2.35 35.11
N VAL A 502 3.63 -1.08 34.81
CA VAL A 502 4.66 -0.68 33.85
C VAL A 502 5.80 0.00 34.58
N SER A 503 7.03 -0.27 34.13
CA SER A 503 8.25 0.35 34.65
C SER A 503 9.32 0.40 33.56
N GLU A 504 10.32 1.25 33.75
CA GLU A 504 11.48 1.28 32.87
C GLU A 504 12.54 0.27 33.36
N GLN A 505 13.09 -0.51 32.43
CA GLN A 505 14.22 -1.42 32.67
C GLN A 505 15.15 -1.40 31.43
N GLY A 506 16.42 -1.09 31.68
CA GLY A 506 17.44 -1.10 30.63
C GLY A 506 17.17 -0.16 29.46
N GLY A 507 16.57 0.99 29.73
CA GLY A 507 16.22 2.00 28.72
C GLY A 507 14.92 1.71 27.96
N ARG A 508 14.13 0.70 28.36
CA ARG A 508 12.86 0.33 27.74
C ARG A 508 11.74 0.22 28.77
N ASN A 509 10.53 0.51 28.37
CA ASN A 509 9.38 0.27 29.20
C ASN A 509 8.97 -1.21 29.09
N VAL A 510 8.87 -1.86 30.22
CA VAL A 510 8.42 -3.25 30.38
C VAL A 510 7.14 -3.30 31.18
N PHE A 511 6.39 -4.37 31.05
CA PHE A 511 5.12 -4.52 31.75
C PHE A 511 5.00 -5.91 32.39
N ARG A 512 4.17 -5.99 33.44
CA ARG A 512 3.75 -7.24 34.07
C ARG A 512 2.25 -7.20 34.31
N PRO A 513 1.53 -8.30 34.06
CA PRO A 513 0.14 -8.41 34.48
C PRO A 513 0.03 -8.17 35.99
N ARG A 514 -0.99 -7.38 36.36
CA ARG A 514 -1.31 -7.23 37.78
C ARG A 514 -2.15 -8.43 38.19
N GLN A 515 -1.73 -9.06 39.26
CA GLN A 515 -2.49 -10.15 39.90
C GLN A 515 -3.82 -9.66 40.45
#